data_aa19d601f67d1090e84c74b8a95c4a4e
#
_entry.id   aa19d601f67d1090e84c74b8a95c4a4e
#
_cell.length_a   1.000
_cell.length_b   1.000
_cell.length_c   1.000
_cell.angle_alpha   90.00
_cell.angle_beta   90.00
_cell.angle_gamma   90.00
#
_symmetry.space_group_name_H-M   'P 1'
#
loop_
_entity.id
_entity.type
_entity.pdbx_description
1 polymer ?
#
loop_
_entity_poly.entity_id
_entity_poly.type
_entity_poly.pdbx_seq_one_letter_code
_entity_poly.pdbx_strand_id
1 'polypeptide(L)'
;MLVFCILFSLLCACGAVPPSPSPSATQTVTDMLGREVTLPKTINSVACIGSGALRLYSYVGDMQLLCGVESCEYGFLVSARPYQMVHEDYFKTLASIGAGGPKGSADAEALLSANPDVIFSLYTSDAKAMDMLQAKTGIPVVVLHYGETEVFNPTLSASITLMGKVLGREARAKEVTDYLAFLEADLKARTEAIPTADKPTVYLGCQSYYGTHGITSSTANYALFDAIGARNVLDIHGYRGYQSAVDLESLLEMNPDVIILDAGGLEHLRKDFQTHGEVLQKLSAFQSGQVYLQLPYNAYFTNIEMAIVNTYFIGKVLYPPYFLDIDIPTLFDEVSVKLLGMPSYEMVISQIPEGYTQLDINTWLN
;
A
#
# COMPACT_ATOMS: atom_id res chain seq x y z
N MET A 1 -68.49 69.74 -18.81
CA MET A 1 -67.30 69.21 -19.48
C MET A 1 -66.32 68.89 -18.37
N LEU A 2 -66.26 67.61 -17.96
CA LEU A 2 -65.38 67.13 -16.86
C LEU A 2 -64.08 66.55 -17.49
N VAL A 3 -62.96 67.14 -17.08
CA VAL A 3 -61.61 66.61 -17.51
C VAL A 3 -61.13 65.66 -16.42
N PHE A 4 -60.95 64.40 -16.79
CA PHE A 4 -60.40 63.35 -15.92
C PHE A 4 -58.91 63.33 -16.09
N CYS A 5 -58.12 63.72 -15.03
CA CYS A 5 -56.66 63.53 -14.96
C CYS A 5 -56.37 62.13 -14.44
N ILE A 6 -55.77 61.31 -15.30
CA ILE A 6 -55.22 59.97 -14.93
C ILE A 6 -53.78 60.15 -14.44
N LEU A 7 -53.53 59.95 -13.13
CA LEU A 7 -52.20 59.86 -12.57
C LEU A 7 -51.64 58.47 -12.86
N PHE A 8 -50.52 58.41 -13.61
CA PHE A 8 -49.76 57.20 -13.84
C PHE A 8 -48.65 57.07 -12.74
N SER A 9 -48.84 56.14 -11.79
CA SER A 9 -47.84 55.85 -10.78
C SER A 9 -46.81 54.88 -11.36
N LEU A 10 -45.59 55.34 -11.57
CA LEU A 10 -44.45 54.48 -11.89
C LEU A 10 -44.05 53.74 -10.60
N LEU A 11 -44.32 52.44 -10.52
CA LEU A 11 -43.66 51.54 -9.56
C LEU A 11 -42.25 51.21 -10.03
N CYS A 12 -41.24 51.80 -9.38
CA CYS A 12 -39.84 51.36 -9.48
C CYS A 12 -39.69 50.01 -8.76
N ALA A 13 -39.66 48.90 -9.50
CA ALA A 13 -39.29 47.62 -8.96
C ALA A 13 -37.77 47.61 -8.75
N CYS A 14 -37.29 47.81 -7.52
CA CYS A 14 -35.93 47.50 -7.13
C CYS A 14 -35.75 45.99 -7.22
N GLY A 15 -35.17 45.49 -8.30
CA GLY A 15 -34.68 44.11 -8.40
C GLY A 15 -33.56 43.87 -7.37
N ALA A 16 -33.85 43.08 -6.35
CA ALA A 16 -32.83 42.61 -5.44
C ALA A 16 -31.81 41.79 -6.24
N VAL A 17 -30.57 42.29 -6.35
CA VAL A 17 -29.42 41.52 -6.87
C VAL A 17 -29.26 40.33 -5.94
N PRO A 18 -29.30 39.09 -6.46
CA PRO A 18 -29.05 37.93 -5.61
C PRO A 18 -27.69 38.10 -4.94
N PRO A 19 -27.54 37.74 -3.64
CA PRO A 19 -26.28 37.87 -2.95
C PRO A 19 -25.23 37.04 -3.71
N SER A 20 -24.11 37.67 -4.03
CA SER A 20 -22.94 36.93 -4.53
C SER A 20 -22.64 35.78 -3.57
N PRO A 21 -22.36 34.56 -4.07
CA PRO A 21 -22.00 33.44 -3.20
C PRO A 21 -20.82 33.89 -2.33
N SER A 22 -20.99 33.78 -1.01
CA SER A 22 -19.87 34.01 -0.08
C SER A 22 -18.70 33.15 -0.50
N PRO A 23 -17.47 33.68 -0.52
CA PRO A 23 -16.31 32.87 -0.84
C PRO A 23 -16.30 31.62 0.07
N SER A 24 -16.29 30.45 -0.53
CA SER A 24 -16.23 29.18 0.21
C SER A 24 -15.01 29.21 1.13
N ALA A 25 -15.18 28.86 2.41
CA ALA A 25 -14.09 28.82 3.36
C ALA A 25 -12.98 27.91 2.82
N THR A 26 -11.74 28.37 2.89
CA THR A 26 -10.56 27.62 2.46
C THR A 26 -9.72 27.16 3.65
N GLN A 27 -8.88 26.16 3.43
CA GLN A 27 -7.81 25.73 4.31
C GLN A 27 -6.50 25.68 3.53
N THR A 28 -5.37 25.79 4.22
CA THR A 28 -4.03 25.64 3.63
C THR A 28 -3.30 24.53 4.37
N VAL A 29 -2.67 23.63 3.62
CA VAL A 29 -1.83 22.56 4.14
C VAL A 29 -0.47 22.60 3.48
N THR A 30 0.55 22.11 4.18
CA THR A 30 1.85 21.83 3.60
C THR A 30 1.87 20.36 3.21
N ASP A 31 2.13 20.06 1.93
CA ASP A 31 2.20 18.68 1.45
C ASP A 31 3.58 18.03 1.68
N MET A 32 3.73 16.77 1.27
CA MET A 32 4.97 16.01 1.52
C MET A 32 6.17 16.48 0.67
N LEU A 33 5.96 17.40 -0.28
CA LEU A 33 7.05 18.11 -1.00
C LEU A 33 7.35 19.49 -0.41
N GLY A 34 6.70 19.88 0.69
CA GLY A 34 6.85 21.20 1.32
C GLY A 34 6.10 22.31 0.59
N ARG A 35 5.18 21.99 -0.35
CA ARG A 35 4.38 22.99 -1.05
C ARG A 35 3.19 23.40 -0.17
N GLU A 36 2.87 24.70 -0.15
CA GLU A 36 1.62 25.18 0.45
C GLU A 36 0.47 25.04 -0.56
N VAL A 37 -0.53 24.23 -0.21
CA VAL A 37 -1.68 23.97 -1.04
C VAL A 37 -2.93 24.53 -0.38
N THR A 38 -3.59 25.48 -1.07
CA THR A 38 -4.87 26.03 -0.65
C THR A 38 -6.00 25.26 -1.33
N LEU A 39 -6.96 24.80 -0.54
CA LEU A 39 -8.07 23.97 -1.00
C LEU A 39 -9.35 24.30 -0.21
N PRO A 40 -10.54 23.87 -0.68
CA PRO A 40 -11.76 24.05 0.06
C PRO A 40 -11.66 23.48 1.48
N LYS A 41 -12.28 24.13 2.45
CA LYS A 41 -12.32 23.62 3.83
C LYS A 41 -13.15 22.34 3.96
N THR A 42 -14.20 22.20 3.15
CA THR A 42 -15.02 21.00 3.07
C THR A 42 -14.73 20.32 1.74
N ILE A 43 -14.33 19.06 1.80
CA ILE A 43 -14.05 18.22 0.63
C ILE A 43 -15.24 17.29 0.41
N ASN A 44 -15.84 17.36 -0.78
CA ASN A 44 -17.00 16.55 -1.17
C ASN A 44 -16.67 15.61 -2.35
N SER A 45 -15.54 15.81 -3.00
CA SER A 45 -15.11 15.01 -4.15
C SER A 45 -13.60 14.85 -4.17
N VAL A 46 -13.13 13.63 -4.37
CA VAL A 46 -11.71 13.25 -4.25
C VAL A 46 -11.26 12.44 -5.45
N ALA A 47 -10.07 12.71 -5.95
CA ALA A 47 -9.33 11.83 -6.85
C ALA A 47 -8.03 11.39 -6.18
N CYS A 48 -7.68 10.11 -6.36
CA CYS A 48 -6.39 9.54 -5.94
C CYS A 48 -5.66 9.05 -7.18
N ILE A 49 -4.44 9.55 -7.40
CA ILE A 49 -3.63 9.22 -8.57
C ILE A 49 -2.22 8.75 -8.20
N GLY A 50 -1.71 7.83 -9.00
CA GLY A 50 -0.41 7.20 -8.77
C GLY A 50 -0.50 6.01 -7.83
N SER A 51 0.39 5.04 -8.06
CA SER A 51 0.40 3.77 -7.32
C SER A 51 0.37 3.97 -5.82
N GLY A 52 -0.59 3.37 -5.14
CA GLY A 52 -0.75 3.40 -3.68
C GLY A 52 -1.53 4.57 -3.12
N ALA A 53 -1.84 5.64 -3.88
CA ALA A 53 -2.62 6.78 -3.36
C ALA A 53 -4.02 6.35 -2.90
N LEU A 54 -4.70 5.55 -3.73
CA LEU A 54 -6.03 5.04 -3.40
C LEU A 54 -6.00 4.07 -2.20
N ARG A 55 -4.91 3.28 -2.05
CA ARG A 55 -4.72 2.44 -0.85
C ARG A 55 -4.66 3.27 0.41
N LEU A 56 -3.83 4.34 0.45
CA LEU A 56 -3.77 5.22 1.62
C LEU A 56 -5.10 5.90 1.89
N TYR A 57 -5.81 6.28 0.83
CA TYR A 57 -7.15 6.84 0.94
C TYR A 57 -8.14 5.85 1.54
N SER A 58 -8.06 4.57 1.18
CA SER A 58 -8.96 3.54 1.72
C SER A 58 -8.84 3.35 3.24
N TYR A 59 -7.70 3.71 3.83
CA TYR A 59 -7.52 3.65 5.29
C TYR A 59 -8.19 4.80 6.04
N VAL A 60 -8.31 5.97 5.40
CA VAL A 60 -8.74 7.21 6.07
C VAL A 60 -10.01 7.79 5.47
N GLY A 61 -10.14 7.74 4.14
CA GLY A 61 -11.17 8.43 3.37
C GLY A 61 -12.58 7.83 3.51
N ASP A 62 -13.52 8.50 2.89
CA ASP A 62 -14.85 7.98 2.63
C ASP A 62 -14.94 7.61 1.16
N MET A 63 -15.12 6.33 0.86
CA MET A 63 -15.14 5.83 -0.52
C MET A 63 -16.22 6.54 -1.37
N GLN A 64 -17.31 6.98 -0.75
CA GLN A 64 -18.41 7.69 -1.45
C GLN A 64 -17.98 9.06 -2.00
N LEU A 65 -16.87 9.63 -1.55
CA LEU A 65 -16.33 10.89 -2.07
C LEU A 65 -15.43 10.70 -3.31
N LEU A 66 -15.12 9.47 -3.71
CA LEU A 66 -14.34 9.23 -4.92
C LEU A 66 -15.15 9.60 -6.18
N CYS A 67 -14.62 10.51 -6.97
CA CYS A 67 -15.25 10.90 -8.25
C CYS A 67 -14.82 9.99 -9.42
N GLY A 68 -13.80 9.18 -9.23
CA GLY A 68 -13.27 8.24 -10.20
C GLY A 68 -12.04 7.52 -9.64
N VAL A 69 -11.58 6.49 -10.34
CA VAL A 69 -10.37 5.73 -10.02
C VAL A 69 -9.54 5.52 -11.27
N GLU A 70 -8.23 5.32 -11.10
CA GLU A 70 -7.37 4.95 -12.22
C GLU A 70 -7.70 3.52 -12.70
N SER A 71 -7.61 3.25 -14.00
CA SER A 71 -7.99 1.95 -14.59
C SER A 71 -7.20 0.77 -14.04
N CYS A 72 -6.02 1.00 -13.49
CA CYS A 72 -5.24 -0.04 -12.82
C CYS A 72 -5.85 -0.49 -11.48
N GLU A 73 -6.84 0.23 -10.96
CA GLU A 73 -7.53 -0.09 -9.71
C GLU A 73 -8.70 -1.06 -9.88
N TYR A 74 -9.11 -1.33 -11.11
CA TYR A 74 -10.03 -2.41 -11.45
C TYR A 74 -9.50 -3.15 -12.67
N GLY A 75 -9.71 -4.45 -12.75
CA GLY A 75 -9.24 -5.28 -13.85
C GLY A 75 -8.22 -6.32 -13.41
N PHE A 76 -7.29 -6.67 -14.30
CA PHE A 76 -6.37 -7.78 -14.06
C PHE A 76 -5.46 -7.55 -12.84
N LEU A 77 -5.54 -8.47 -11.88
CA LEU A 77 -4.70 -8.49 -10.67
C LEU A 77 -3.51 -9.43 -10.91
N VAL A 78 -2.30 -8.88 -10.89
CA VAL A 78 -1.06 -9.67 -10.91
C VAL A 78 -0.78 -10.28 -9.53
N SER A 79 -1.31 -9.65 -8.47
CA SER A 79 -1.21 -10.10 -7.08
C SER A 79 -2.38 -9.54 -6.29
N ALA A 80 -2.74 -10.19 -5.19
CA ALA A 80 -3.79 -9.72 -4.31
C ALA A 80 -3.50 -8.29 -3.80
N ARG A 81 -4.50 -7.45 -3.85
CA ARG A 81 -4.49 -6.10 -3.30
C ARG A 81 -5.73 -5.93 -2.42
N PRO A 82 -5.64 -6.19 -1.11
CA PRO A 82 -6.82 -6.24 -0.23
C PRO A 82 -7.71 -5.01 -0.33
N TYR A 83 -7.12 -3.78 -0.32
CA TYR A 83 -7.91 -2.54 -0.45
C TYR A 83 -8.76 -2.49 -1.73
N GLN A 84 -8.24 -3.03 -2.82
CA GLN A 84 -8.96 -3.10 -4.09
C GLN A 84 -10.04 -4.18 -4.05
N MET A 85 -9.71 -5.36 -3.51
CA MET A 85 -10.62 -6.51 -3.47
C MET A 85 -11.87 -6.20 -2.65
N VAL A 86 -11.73 -5.54 -1.51
CA VAL A 86 -12.87 -5.18 -0.65
C VAL A 86 -13.75 -4.09 -1.25
N HIS A 87 -13.24 -3.31 -2.22
CA HIS A 87 -13.98 -2.21 -2.86
C HIS A 87 -14.20 -2.42 -4.36
N GLU A 88 -13.85 -3.58 -4.92
CA GLU A 88 -13.82 -3.83 -6.36
C GLU A 88 -15.15 -3.51 -7.06
N ASP A 89 -16.26 -3.97 -6.51
CA ASP A 89 -17.58 -3.74 -7.10
C ASP A 89 -17.94 -2.26 -7.12
N TYR A 90 -17.53 -1.51 -6.11
CA TYR A 90 -17.73 -0.06 -6.08
C TYR A 90 -16.82 0.64 -7.10
N PHE A 91 -15.53 0.29 -7.15
CA PHE A 91 -14.60 0.90 -8.10
C PHE A 91 -15.01 0.69 -9.56
N LYS A 92 -15.60 -0.47 -9.91
CA LYS A 92 -16.15 -0.74 -11.24
C LYS A 92 -17.29 0.18 -11.65
N THR A 93 -17.97 0.82 -10.69
CA THR A 93 -19.04 1.78 -10.97
C THR A 93 -18.54 3.20 -11.25
N LEU A 94 -17.28 3.48 -10.90
CA LEU A 94 -16.67 4.80 -11.04
C LEU A 94 -16.06 5.02 -12.42
N ALA A 95 -16.00 6.29 -12.84
CA ALA A 95 -15.32 6.65 -14.07
C ALA A 95 -13.80 6.47 -13.96
N SER A 96 -13.14 6.16 -15.07
CA SER A 96 -11.68 6.19 -15.13
C SER A 96 -11.16 7.62 -15.14
N ILE A 97 -10.20 7.93 -14.26
CA ILE A 97 -9.48 9.21 -14.20
C ILE A 97 -8.04 9.11 -14.71
N GLY A 98 -7.72 8.06 -15.45
CA GLY A 98 -6.41 7.81 -16.04
C GLY A 98 -6.07 6.32 -16.05
N ALA A 99 -4.94 5.99 -16.66
CA ALA A 99 -4.48 4.59 -16.75
C ALA A 99 -3.94 4.07 -15.41
N GLY A 100 -3.21 4.89 -14.67
CA GLY A 100 -2.56 4.50 -13.43
C GLY A 100 -1.34 3.59 -13.61
N GLY A 101 -0.93 2.99 -12.49
CA GLY A 101 0.17 2.04 -12.44
C GLY A 101 1.57 2.68 -12.35
N PRO A 102 2.63 1.85 -12.22
CA PRO A 102 3.98 2.33 -11.91
C PRO A 102 4.63 3.20 -12.99
N LYS A 103 4.15 3.09 -14.23
CA LYS A 103 4.61 3.90 -15.37
C LYS A 103 3.55 4.89 -15.85
N GLY A 104 2.48 5.05 -15.09
CA GLY A 104 1.41 5.97 -15.38
C GLY A 104 1.82 7.43 -15.21
N SER A 105 0.96 8.32 -15.69
CA SER A 105 1.05 9.75 -15.46
C SER A 105 -0.36 10.30 -15.29
N ALA A 106 -0.48 11.45 -14.62
CA ALA A 106 -1.77 12.09 -14.41
C ALA A 106 -2.44 12.44 -15.76
N ASP A 107 -3.70 12.05 -15.90
CA ASP A 107 -4.56 12.44 -17.01
C ASP A 107 -5.34 13.69 -16.63
N ALA A 108 -4.80 14.85 -17.03
CA ALA A 108 -5.40 16.13 -16.68
C ALA A 108 -6.78 16.36 -17.30
N GLU A 109 -7.09 15.77 -18.45
CA GLU A 109 -8.40 15.92 -19.10
C GLU A 109 -9.47 15.07 -18.38
N ALA A 110 -9.12 13.84 -18.02
CA ALA A 110 -9.99 12.99 -17.22
C ALA A 110 -10.24 13.60 -15.81
N LEU A 111 -9.20 14.16 -15.18
CA LEU A 111 -9.32 14.84 -13.88
C LEU A 111 -10.20 16.10 -13.98
N LEU A 112 -10.06 16.90 -15.05
CA LEU A 112 -10.94 18.05 -15.30
C LEU A 112 -12.40 17.61 -15.47
N SER A 113 -12.62 16.51 -16.19
CA SER A 113 -13.98 15.97 -16.39
C SER A 113 -14.58 15.45 -15.08
N ALA A 114 -13.79 14.81 -14.23
CA ALA A 114 -14.22 14.29 -12.93
C ALA A 114 -14.40 15.40 -11.89
N ASN A 115 -13.70 16.53 -12.04
CA ASN A 115 -13.79 17.75 -11.25
C ASN A 115 -13.76 17.52 -9.71
N PRO A 116 -12.73 16.86 -9.15
CA PRO A 116 -12.59 16.71 -7.71
C PRO A 116 -12.26 18.02 -7.01
N ASP A 117 -12.62 18.12 -5.72
CA ASP A 117 -12.20 19.24 -4.85
C ASP A 117 -10.71 19.18 -4.49
N VAL A 118 -10.15 17.97 -4.51
CA VAL A 118 -8.73 17.69 -4.24
C VAL A 118 -8.24 16.44 -4.96
N ILE A 119 -7.00 16.50 -5.43
CA ILE A 119 -6.27 15.36 -5.94
C ILE A 119 -5.18 14.97 -4.94
N PHE A 120 -5.20 13.73 -4.43
CA PHE A 120 -4.06 13.13 -3.74
C PHE A 120 -3.17 12.43 -4.74
N SER A 121 -1.87 12.76 -4.75
CA SER A 121 -0.94 12.25 -5.76
C SER A 121 0.27 11.54 -5.14
N LEU A 122 0.62 10.39 -5.72
CA LEU A 122 1.88 9.67 -5.50
C LEU A 122 2.73 9.54 -6.79
N TYR A 123 2.40 10.29 -7.85
CA TYR A 123 3.09 10.12 -9.15
C TYR A 123 4.53 10.61 -9.16
N THR A 124 4.88 11.61 -8.39
CA THR A 124 6.23 12.17 -8.46
C THR A 124 6.64 12.88 -7.17
N SER A 125 7.96 12.94 -6.96
CA SER A 125 8.61 13.79 -5.97
C SER A 125 9.03 15.16 -6.55
N ASP A 126 8.65 15.50 -7.79
CA ASP A 126 8.94 16.78 -8.42
C ASP A 126 7.81 17.78 -8.16
N ALA A 127 8.08 18.76 -7.29
CA ALA A 127 7.15 19.83 -6.94
C ALA A 127 6.65 20.60 -8.18
N LYS A 128 7.54 20.89 -9.14
CA LYS A 128 7.20 21.65 -10.34
C LYS A 128 6.19 20.91 -11.22
N ALA A 129 6.32 19.59 -11.35
CA ALA A 129 5.37 18.79 -12.11
C ALA A 129 3.96 18.84 -11.47
N MET A 130 3.90 18.85 -10.14
CA MET A 130 2.62 18.95 -9.43
C MET A 130 2.00 20.35 -9.51
N ASP A 131 2.84 21.40 -9.47
CA ASP A 131 2.39 22.77 -9.70
C ASP A 131 1.83 22.95 -11.13
N MET A 132 2.47 22.33 -12.12
CA MET A 132 1.97 22.34 -13.51
C MET A 132 0.63 21.59 -13.65
N LEU A 133 0.47 20.44 -12.98
CA LEU A 133 -0.80 19.71 -12.97
C LEU A 133 -1.90 20.57 -12.33
N GLN A 134 -1.62 21.16 -11.17
CA GLN A 134 -2.55 22.06 -10.47
C GLN A 134 -2.91 23.28 -11.33
N ALA A 135 -1.93 23.90 -11.97
CA ALA A 135 -2.17 25.05 -12.87
C ALA A 135 -3.00 24.68 -14.10
N LYS A 136 -2.74 23.49 -14.68
CA LYS A 136 -3.47 23.00 -15.86
C LYS A 136 -4.93 22.63 -15.56
N THR A 137 -5.18 22.05 -14.38
CA THR A 137 -6.51 21.58 -13.99
C THR A 137 -7.29 22.60 -13.19
N GLY A 138 -6.61 23.54 -12.53
CA GLY A 138 -7.24 24.43 -11.53
C GLY A 138 -7.66 23.69 -10.24
N ILE A 139 -7.33 22.41 -10.09
CA ILE A 139 -7.70 21.56 -8.96
C ILE A 139 -6.50 21.46 -8.01
N PRO A 140 -6.69 21.68 -6.69
CA PRO A 140 -5.61 21.50 -5.71
C PRO A 140 -5.02 20.10 -5.75
N VAL A 141 -3.68 19.99 -5.78
CA VAL A 141 -2.94 18.73 -5.76
C VAL A 141 -2.13 18.64 -4.47
N VAL A 142 -2.47 17.68 -3.63
CA VAL A 142 -1.75 17.37 -2.38
C VAL A 142 -0.89 16.14 -2.62
N VAL A 143 0.43 16.31 -2.54
CA VAL A 143 1.37 15.22 -2.72
C VAL A 143 1.53 14.46 -1.42
N LEU A 144 1.44 13.13 -1.53
CA LEU A 144 1.74 12.18 -0.47
C LEU A 144 3.10 11.53 -0.74
N HIS A 145 3.66 10.88 0.28
CA HIS A 145 4.85 10.07 0.14
C HIS A 145 4.65 8.75 0.87
N TYR A 146 5.00 7.64 0.20
CA TYR A 146 4.79 6.31 0.76
C TYR A 146 5.89 5.89 1.75
N GLY A 147 6.98 6.62 1.79
CA GLY A 147 8.21 6.21 2.45
C GLY A 147 9.05 5.30 1.55
N GLU A 148 10.05 4.70 2.13
CA GLU A 148 10.91 3.75 1.46
C GLU A 148 10.37 2.31 1.63
N THR A 149 11.22 1.36 1.93
CA THR A 149 10.86 -0.07 1.95
C THR A 149 10.30 -0.55 3.30
N GLU A 150 10.38 0.28 4.31
CA GLU A 150 9.95 -0.09 5.66
C GLU A 150 8.42 -0.18 5.75
N VAL A 151 7.93 -1.19 6.45
CA VAL A 151 6.49 -1.38 6.70
C VAL A 151 5.97 -0.34 7.68
N PHE A 152 6.76 -0.07 8.73
CA PHE A 152 6.49 0.90 9.77
C PHE A 152 7.41 2.11 9.57
N ASN A 153 6.96 3.12 8.83
CA ASN A 153 7.80 4.29 8.58
C ASN A 153 7.05 5.60 8.88
N PRO A 154 7.78 6.60 9.44
CA PRO A 154 7.17 7.87 9.82
C PRO A 154 6.63 8.67 8.64
N THR A 155 7.19 8.49 7.43
CA THR A 155 6.73 9.16 6.21
C THR A 155 5.35 8.69 5.79
N LEU A 156 5.09 7.38 5.88
CA LEU A 156 3.75 6.81 5.65
C LEU A 156 2.73 7.39 6.64
N SER A 157 3.08 7.39 7.93
CA SER A 157 2.23 7.94 8.99
C SER A 157 1.98 9.44 8.81
N ALA A 158 2.96 10.21 8.35
CA ALA A 158 2.81 11.62 8.02
C ALA A 158 1.83 11.83 6.85
N SER A 159 1.91 11.01 5.79
CA SER A 159 0.97 11.05 4.65
C SER A 159 -0.46 10.71 5.07
N ILE A 160 -0.64 9.70 5.91
CA ILE A 160 -1.95 9.33 6.49
C ILE A 160 -2.52 10.50 7.33
N THR A 161 -1.69 11.11 8.16
CA THR A 161 -2.05 12.26 9.00
C THR A 161 -2.43 13.47 8.15
N LEU A 162 -1.65 13.80 7.11
CA LEU A 162 -1.94 14.88 6.17
C LEU A 162 -3.28 14.65 5.45
N MET A 163 -3.51 13.44 4.97
CA MET A 163 -4.78 13.07 4.33
C MET A 163 -5.97 13.26 5.28
N GLY A 164 -5.83 12.80 6.53
CA GLY A 164 -6.84 13.02 7.58
C GLY A 164 -7.14 14.50 7.80
N LYS A 165 -6.12 15.35 7.86
CA LYS A 165 -6.25 16.81 8.00
C LYS A 165 -7.00 17.43 6.82
N VAL A 166 -6.64 17.07 5.58
CA VAL A 166 -7.29 17.57 4.36
C VAL A 166 -8.78 17.20 4.34
N LEU A 167 -9.11 15.99 4.77
CA LEU A 167 -10.47 15.43 4.72
C LEU A 167 -11.31 15.77 5.96
N GLY A 168 -10.76 16.44 6.99
CA GLY A 168 -11.43 16.62 8.28
C GLY A 168 -11.67 15.30 9.02
N ARG A 169 -10.78 14.31 8.84
CA ARG A 169 -10.86 12.95 9.41
C ARG A 169 -9.64 12.63 10.28
N GLU A 170 -9.15 13.62 11.02
CA GLU A 170 -7.95 13.51 11.87
C GLU A 170 -8.07 12.38 12.91
N ALA A 171 -9.27 12.19 13.46
CA ALA A 171 -9.52 11.11 14.42
C ALA A 171 -9.28 9.73 13.79
N ARG A 172 -9.76 9.53 12.56
CA ARG A 172 -9.54 8.27 11.83
C ARG A 172 -8.07 8.09 11.44
N ALA A 173 -7.41 9.13 10.94
CA ALA A 173 -6.00 9.09 10.63
C ALA A 173 -5.15 8.73 11.86
N LYS A 174 -5.48 9.31 13.03
CA LYS A 174 -4.83 8.99 14.29
C LYS A 174 -5.07 7.53 14.70
N GLU A 175 -6.30 7.02 14.60
CA GLU A 175 -6.61 5.61 14.87
C GLU A 175 -5.73 4.66 14.04
N VAL A 176 -5.57 4.96 12.74
CA VAL A 176 -4.74 4.15 11.83
C VAL A 176 -3.27 4.23 12.23
N THR A 177 -2.73 5.43 12.44
CA THR A 177 -1.32 5.59 12.79
C THR A 177 -0.98 5.03 14.17
N ASP A 178 -1.87 5.16 15.16
CA ASP A 178 -1.71 4.55 16.49
C ASP A 178 -1.73 3.01 16.39
N TYR A 179 -2.58 2.45 15.53
CA TYR A 179 -2.64 1.01 15.31
C TYR A 179 -1.37 0.46 14.65
N LEU A 180 -0.82 1.16 13.66
CA LEU A 180 0.46 0.79 13.05
C LEU A 180 1.59 0.84 14.09
N ALA A 181 1.65 1.89 14.90
CA ALA A 181 2.64 2.01 15.97
C ALA A 181 2.48 0.92 17.06
N PHE A 182 1.25 0.51 17.37
CA PHE A 182 0.97 -0.60 18.28
C PHE A 182 1.54 -1.92 17.74
N LEU A 183 1.31 -2.23 16.45
CA LEU A 183 1.80 -3.46 15.83
C LEU A 183 3.33 -3.50 15.75
N GLU A 184 3.97 -2.37 15.45
CA GLU A 184 5.43 -2.24 15.48
C GLU A 184 5.99 -2.52 16.89
N ALA A 185 5.39 -1.90 17.91
CA ALA A 185 5.78 -2.09 19.28
C ALA A 185 5.57 -3.54 19.76
N ASP A 186 4.47 -4.19 19.36
CA ASP A 186 4.19 -5.59 19.67
C ASP A 186 5.24 -6.53 19.06
N LEU A 187 5.56 -6.38 17.76
CA LEU A 187 6.59 -7.18 17.09
C LEU A 187 7.96 -7.02 17.77
N LYS A 188 8.33 -5.79 18.11
CA LYS A 188 9.56 -5.51 18.83
C LYS A 188 9.58 -6.15 20.21
N ALA A 189 8.52 -5.98 20.99
CA ALA A 189 8.43 -6.56 22.33
C ALA A 189 8.55 -8.10 22.34
N ARG A 190 8.01 -8.76 21.31
CA ARG A 190 8.12 -10.21 21.12
C ARG A 190 9.55 -10.68 20.85
N THR A 191 10.37 -9.87 20.16
CA THR A 191 11.61 -10.35 19.53
C THR A 191 12.89 -9.71 20.07
N GLU A 192 12.82 -8.53 20.72
CA GLU A 192 14.02 -7.78 21.14
C GLU A 192 14.82 -8.50 22.24
N ALA A 193 14.17 -9.30 23.09
CA ALA A 193 14.84 -10.03 24.15
C ALA A 193 15.48 -11.37 23.69
N ILE A 194 15.27 -11.80 22.44
CA ILE A 194 15.81 -13.05 21.92
C ILE A 194 17.30 -12.84 21.63
N PRO A 195 18.20 -13.61 22.28
CA PRO A 195 19.63 -13.51 22.03
C PRO A 195 19.95 -13.80 20.56
N THR A 196 20.89 -13.06 19.97
CA THR A 196 21.29 -13.27 18.56
C THR A 196 21.75 -14.70 18.26
N ALA A 197 22.38 -15.36 19.25
CA ALA A 197 22.84 -16.74 19.12
C ALA A 197 21.68 -17.75 18.98
N ASP A 198 20.49 -17.42 19.50
CA ASP A 198 19.31 -18.29 19.47
C ASP A 198 18.42 -18.03 18.25
N LYS A 199 18.75 -17.01 17.47
CA LYS A 199 18.01 -16.66 16.24
C LYS A 199 18.52 -17.49 15.06
N PRO A 200 17.65 -18.25 14.35
CA PRO A 200 18.05 -18.93 13.12
C PRO A 200 18.41 -17.92 12.03
N THR A 201 19.26 -18.36 11.11
CA THR A 201 19.55 -17.62 9.88
C THR A 201 18.41 -17.81 8.89
N VAL A 202 18.07 -16.76 8.15
CA VAL A 202 16.94 -16.77 7.21
C VAL A 202 17.35 -16.17 5.86
N TYR A 203 16.78 -16.72 4.80
CA TYR A 203 16.88 -16.21 3.44
C TYR A 203 15.49 -15.95 2.86
N LEU A 204 15.31 -14.79 2.20
CA LEU A 204 14.15 -14.53 1.36
C LEU A 204 14.45 -15.01 -0.06
N GLY A 205 13.62 -15.87 -0.62
CA GLY A 205 13.73 -16.27 -2.03
C GLY A 205 12.49 -15.91 -2.83
N CYS A 206 12.60 -15.97 -4.14
CA CYS A 206 11.49 -15.72 -5.07
C CYS A 206 10.87 -14.33 -4.97
N GLN A 207 11.61 -13.34 -4.45
CA GLN A 207 11.06 -12.03 -4.18
C GLN A 207 10.49 -11.36 -5.44
N SER A 208 9.23 -10.94 -5.37
CA SER A 208 8.58 -10.12 -6.41
C SER A 208 9.10 -8.69 -6.36
N TYR A 209 9.73 -8.24 -7.46
CA TYR A 209 10.22 -6.87 -7.63
C TYR A 209 10.20 -6.50 -9.11
N TYR A 210 9.30 -5.59 -9.53
CA TYR A 210 8.98 -5.31 -10.94
C TYR A 210 8.65 -6.57 -11.76
N GLY A 211 8.00 -7.55 -11.13
CA GLY A 211 7.66 -8.85 -11.67
C GLY A 211 7.94 -9.97 -10.68
N THR A 212 7.69 -11.21 -11.09
CA THR A 212 7.95 -12.43 -10.30
C THR A 212 9.27 -13.04 -10.71
N HIS A 213 10.00 -13.61 -9.76
CA HIS A 213 11.36 -14.13 -9.93
C HIS A 213 11.54 -15.47 -9.22
N GLY A 214 12.66 -16.16 -9.52
CA GLY A 214 13.04 -17.42 -8.90
C GLY A 214 13.77 -17.25 -7.56
N ILE A 215 14.29 -18.36 -7.05
CA ILE A 215 14.90 -18.43 -5.71
C ILE A 215 16.05 -17.44 -5.50
N THR A 216 16.77 -17.08 -6.55
CA THR A 216 17.92 -16.17 -6.48
C THR A 216 17.57 -14.70 -6.33
N SER A 217 16.28 -14.33 -6.50
CA SER A 217 15.80 -12.96 -6.23
C SER A 217 15.54 -12.77 -4.74
N SER A 218 16.21 -11.78 -4.15
CA SER A 218 16.22 -11.56 -2.70
C SER A 218 16.53 -10.10 -2.35
N THR A 219 16.43 -9.73 -1.08
CA THR A 219 16.80 -8.40 -0.57
C THR A 219 17.58 -8.49 0.74
N ALA A 220 18.73 -7.84 0.77
CA ALA A 220 19.43 -7.49 2.01
C ALA A 220 18.75 -6.26 2.64
N ASN A 221 18.79 -6.13 3.97
CA ASN A 221 18.02 -5.14 4.73
C ASN A 221 16.52 -5.24 4.40
N TYR A 222 16.01 -6.49 4.45
CA TYR A 222 14.61 -6.76 4.14
C TYR A 222 13.71 -6.30 5.29
N ALA A 223 12.87 -5.32 5.03
CA ALA A 223 12.09 -4.61 6.04
C ALA A 223 11.28 -5.50 7.00
N LEU A 224 10.74 -6.63 6.50
CA LEU A 224 9.98 -7.55 7.32
C LEU A 224 10.88 -8.33 8.29
N PHE A 225 12.10 -8.65 7.85
CA PHE A 225 13.11 -9.28 8.71
C PHE A 225 13.64 -8.31 9.75
N ASP A 226 13.88 -7.04 9.34
CA ASP A 226 14.38 -6.00 10.23
C ASP A 226 13.38 -5.70 11.36
N ALA A 227 12.08 -5.66 11.06
CA ALA A 227 11.02 -5.39 12.03
C ALA A 227 10.97 -6.39 13.20
N ILE A 228 11.48 -7.61 13.02
CA ILE A 228 11.57 -8.66 14.05
C ILE A 228 13.02 -9.03 14.42
N GLY A 229 13.98 -8.26 13.93
CA GLY A 229 15.40 -8.49 14.16
C GLY A 229 15.87 -9.88 13.72
N ALA A 230 15.39 -10.37 12.57
CA ALA A 230 15.80 -11.65 12.01
C ALA A 230 17.23 -11.59 11.43
N ARG A 231 17.89 -12.73 11.36
CA ARG A 231 19.27 -12.86 10.87
C ARG A 231 19.28 -13.18 9.38
N ASN A 232 19.10 -12.16 8.54
CA ASN A 232 19.17 -12.32 7.09
C ASN A 232 20.59 -12.72 6.65
N VAL A 233 20.75 -13.85 5.95
CA VAL A 233 22.05 -14.31 5.47
C VAL A 233 22.71 -13.32 4.52
N LEU A 234 21.93 -12.57 3.72
CA LEU A 234 22.49 -11.55 2.83
C LEU A 234 23.16 -10.41 3.62
N ASP A 235 22.57 -9.97 4.73
CA ASP A 235 23.15 -8.91 5.57
C ASP A 235 24.44 -9.39 6.24
N ILE A 236 24.44 -10.64 6.74
CA ILE A 236 25.60 -11.29 7.36
C ILE A 236 26.79 -11.35 6.38
N HIS A 237 26.50 -11.60 5.09
CA HIS A 237 27.51 -11.70 4.04
C HIS A 237 27.79 -10.38 3.30
N GLY A 238 27.27 -9.26 3.83
CA GLY A 238 27.61 -7.91 3.37
C GLY A 238 26.88 -7.42 2.12
N TYR A 239 25.86 -8.13 1.65
CA TYR A 239 24.98 -7.63 0.58
C TYR A 239 24.22 -6.37 1.02
N ARG A 240 23.71 -5.61 0.06
CA ARG A 240 22.91 -4.42 0.31
C ARG A 240 21.77 -4.30 -0.70
N GLY A 241 20.57 -4.00 -0.19
CA GLY A 241 19.39 -3.78 -1.01
C GLY A 241 18.96 -4.99 -1.84
N TYR A 242 18.20 -4.72 -2.88
CA TYR A 242 17.65 -5.75 -3.76
C TYR A 242 18.72 -6.42 -4.62
N GLN A 243 18.69 -7.75 -4.66
CA GLN A 243 19.54 -8.62 -5.48
C GLN A 243 18.65 -9.33 -6.50
N SER A 244 18.79 -9.01 -7.78
CA SER A 244 18.01 -9.66 -8.84
C SER A 244 18.43 -11.11 -9.09
N ALA A 245 19.68 -11.46 -8.76
CA ALA A 245 20.25 -12.80 -8.89
C ALA A 245 21.39 -12.99 -7.89
N VAL A 246 21.07 -13.60 -6.74
CA VAL A 246 22.09 -14.11 -5.82
C VAL A 246 22.73 -15.33 -6.48
N ASP A 247 24.04 -15.39 -6.48
CA ASP A 247 24.73 -16.56 -7.02
C ASP A 247 24.43 -17.83 -6.21
N LEU A 248 24.15 -18.95 -6.91
CA LEU A 248 23.77 -20.21 -6.26
C LEU A 248 24.89 -20.83 -5.41
N GLU A 249 26.15 -20.66 -5.80
CA GLU A 249 27.27 -21.13 -5.00
C GLU A 249 27.37 -20.34 -3.70
N SER A 250 27.19 -19.02 -3.79
CA SER A 250 27.09 -18.14 -2.61
C SER A 250 25.90 -18.50 -1.72
N LEU A 251 24.73 -18.83 -2.29
CA LEU A 251 23.57 -19.27 -1.51
C LEU A 251 23.83 -20.59 -0.78
N LEU A 252 24.54 -21.53 -1.43
CA LEU A 252 24.98 -22.79 -0.79
C LEU A 252 25.97 -22.54 0.35
N GLU A 253 26.90 -21.60 0.16
CA GLU A 253 27.88 -21.25 1.20
C GLU A 253 27.16 -20.59 2.40
N MET A 254 26.24 -19.69 2.14
CA MET A 254 25.40 -19.04 3.17
C MET A 254 24.55 -20.05 3.93
N ASN A 255 24.02 -21.06 3.25
CA ASN A 255 23.25 -22.19 3.76
C ASN A 255 22.27 -21.82 4.91
N PRO A 256 21.22 -21.05 4.66
CA PRO A 256 20.29 -20.55 5.68
C PRO A 256 19.56 -21.69 6.41
N ASP A 257 19.28 -21.51 7.70
CA ASP A 257 18.48 -22.44 8.50
C ASP A 257 17.03 -22.49 8.03
N VAL A 258 16.49 -21.35 7.61
CA VAL A 258 15.10 -21.18 7.15
C VAL A 258 15.06 -20.42 5.83
N ILE A 259 14.19 -20.84 4.92
CA ILE A 259 13.90 -20.11 3.68
C ILE A 259 12.45 -19.64 3.71
N ILE A 260 12.24 -18.34 3.53
CA ILE A 260 10.94 -17.74 3.26
C ILE A 260 10.87 -17.46 1.77
N LEU A 261 9.82 -17.91 1.10
CA LEU A 261 9.60 -17.72 -0.32
C LEU A 261 8.39 -16.81 -0.54
N ASP A 262 8.52 -15.89 -1.48
CA ASP A 262 7.36 -15.15 -1.99
C ASP A 262 6.53 -16.08 -2.90
N ALA A 263 5.30 -16.34 -2.53
CA ALA A 263 4.41 -17.27 -3.26
C ALA A 263 4.16 -16.85 -4.72
N GLY A 264 4.31 -15.56 -5.04
CA GLY A 264 4.23 -15.06 -6.42
C GLY A 264 5.31 -15.61 -7.36
N GLY A 265 6.42 -16.13 -6.81
CA GLY A 265 7.55 -16.68 -7.58
C GLY A 265 7.56 -18.21 -7.72
N LEU A 266 6.53 -18.92 -7.26
CA LEU A 266 6.50 -20.39 -7.24
C LEU A 266 6.73 -21.06 -8.61
N GLU A 267 6.18 -20.48 -9.68
CA GLU A 267 6.40 -20.99 -11.05
C GLU A 267 7.85 -20.85 -11.50
N HIS A 268 8.54 -19.81 -11.06
CA HIS A 268 9.98 -19.65 -11.30
C HIS A 268 10.79 -20.61 -10.45
N LEU A 269 10.41 -20.81 -9.19
CA LEU A 269 11.04 -21.82 -8.34
C LEU A 269 10.97 -23.22 -8.95
N ARG A 270 9.83 -23.58 -9.56
CA ARG A 270 9.69 -24.87 -10.25
C ARG A 270 10.71 -25.02 -11.39
N LYS A 271 10.93 -23.95 -12.16
CA LYS A 271 11.95 -23.91 -13.21
C LYS A 271 13.36 -23.96 -12.64
N ASP A 272 13.62 -23.29 -11.53
CA ASP A 272 14.92 -23.35 -10.84
C ASP A 272 15.24 -24.78 -10.40
N PHE A 273 14.26 -25.52 -9.87
CA PHE A 273 14.44 -26.93 -9.53
C PHE A 273 14.64 -27.84 -10.75
N GLN A 274 14.00 -27.56 -11.87
CA GLN A 274 14.24 -28.31 -13.12
C GLN A 274 15.66 -28.12 -13.63
N THR A 275 16.26 -26.96 -13.41
CA THR A 275 17.59 -26.60 -13.95
C THR A 275 18.70 -26.87 -12.94
N HIS A 276 18.46 -26.61 -11.66
CA HIS A 276 19.46 -26.60 -10.60
C HIS A 276 19.06 -27.46 -9.38
N GLY A 277 18.12 -28.39 -9.52
CA GLY A 277 17.54 -29.14 -8.40
C GLY A 277 18.59 -29.89 -7.56
N GLU A 278 19.62 -30.49 -8.19
CA GLU A 278 20.71 -31.18 -7.46
C GLU A 278 21.50 -30.21 -6.56
N VAL A 279 21.58 -28.93 -6.94
CA VAL A 279 22.26 -27.89 -6.16
C VAL A 279 21.34 -27.41 -5.04
N LEU A 280 20.11 -27.07 -5.36
CA LEU A 280 19.13 -26.54 -4.39
C LEU A 280 18.81 -27.54 -3.28
N GLN A 281 18.72 -28.84 -3.60
CA GLN A 281 18.50 -29.89 -2.61
C GLN A 281 19.64 -30.07 -1.59
N LYS A 282 20.80 -29.45 -1.79
CA LYS A 282 21.89 -29.43 -0.81
C LYS A 282 21.68 -28.40 0.31
N LEU A 283 20.81 -27.42 0.11
CA LEU A 283 20.47 -26.44 1.15
C LEU A 283 19.79 -27.15 2.33
N SER A 284 20.30 -26.91 3.53
CA SER A 284 19.78 -27.54 4.76
C SER A 284 18.31 -27.25 5.00
N ALA A 285 17.84 -26.08 4.65
CA ALA A 285 16.43 -25.69 4.76
C ALA A 285 15.51 -26.57 3.90
N PHE A 286 15.90 -26.93 2.67
CA PHE A 286 15.13 -27.88 1.84
C PHE A 286 15.20 -29.31 2.39
N GLN A 287 16.34 -29.73 2.91
CA GLN A 287 16.51 -31.06 3.49
C GLN A 287 15.70 -31.26 4.77
N SER A 288 15.61 -30.23 5.60
CA SER A 288 14.89 -30.25 6.88
C SER A 288 13.43 -29.79 6.78
N GLY A 289 12.97 -29.39 5.57
CA GLY A 289 11.64 -28.88 5.34
C GLY A 289 11.39 -27.49 5.94
N GLN A 290 12.44 -26.73 6.27
CA GLN A 290 12.32 -25.38 6.82
C GLN A 290 12.13 -24.35 5.71
N VAL A 291 11.12 -24.55 4.89
CA VAL A 291 10.73 -23.69 3.75
C VAL A 291 9.28 -23.29 3.89
N TYR A 292 9.03 -21.99 3.84
CA TYR A 292 7.70 -21.43 4.11
C TYR A 292 7.33 -20.37 3.06
N LEU A 293 6.04 -20.20 2.80
CA LEU A 293 5.51 -19.30 1.80
C LEU A 293 4.84 -18.11 2.43
N GLN A 294 5.33 -16.91 2.14
CA GLN A 294 4.64 -15.65 2.42
C GLN A 294 3.82 -15.18 1.22
N LEU A 295 2.87 -14.30 1.43
CA LEU A 295 2.12 -13.67 0.34
C LEU A 295 2.96 -12.60 -0.37
N PRO A 296 2.82 -12.45 -1.71
CA PRO A 296 3.39 -11.33 -2.44
C PRO A 296 2.67 -10.04 -2.06
N TYR A 297 3.36 -9.11 -1.43
CA TYR A 297 2.75 -7.91 -0.87
C TYR A 297 3.13 -6.60 -1.61
N ASN A 298 4.10 -6.66 -2.52
CA ASN A 298 4.52 -5.52 -3.32
C ASN A 298 3.80 -5.49 -4.68
N ALA A 299 2.67 -4.81 -4.70
CA ALA A 299 1.94 -4.52 -5.94
C ALA A 299 1.44 -3.09 -5.91
N TYR A 300 2.00 -2.24 -6.80
CA TYR A 300 1.74 -0.80 -6.75
C TYR A 300 2.04 -0.21 -5.36
N PHE A 301 3.30 -0.27 -4.95
CA PHE A 301 3.79 -0.12 -3.58
C PHE A 301 3.32 -1.22 -2.62
N THR A 302 3.79 -1.14 -1.38
CA THR A 302 3.53 -2.10 -0.31
C THR A 302 2.06 -2.15 0.05
N ASN A 303 1.45 -3.33 -0.02
CA ASN A 303 0.17 -3.59 0.65
C ASN A 303 0.45 -3.74 2.14
N ILE A 304 0.19 -2.69 2.91
CA ILE A 304 0.61 -2.56 4.31
C ILE A 304 0.01 -3.68 5.17
N GLU A 305 -1.28 -3.97 4.99
CA GLU A 305 -1.99 -5.04 5.68
C GLU A 305 -1.31 -6.40 5.47
N MET A 306 -0.91 -6.71 4.23
CA MET A 306 -0.24 -7.98 3.90
C MET A 306 1.20 -8.01 4.44
N ALA A 307 1.93 -6.90 4.33
CA ALA A 307 3.29 -6.80 4.84
C ALA A 307 3.34 -7.00 6.36
N ILE A 308 2.39 -6.43 7.09
CA ILE A 308 2.24 -6.61 8.54
C ILE A 308 2.03 -8.09 8.85
N VAL A 309 1.05 -8.74 8.23
CA VAL A 309 0.72 -10.14 8.51
C VAL A 309 1.86 -11.07 8.09
N ASN A 310 2.53 -10.81 6.96
CA ASN A 310 3.76 -11.52 6.58
C ASN A 310 4.82 -11.43 7.67
N THR A 311 5.00 -10.24 8.29
CA THR A 311 5.99 -10.05 9.37
C THR A 311 5.65 -10.92 10.58
N TYR A 312 4.38 -10.98 11.00
CA TYR A 312 3.93 -11.87 12.06
C TYR A 312 4.07 -13.35 11.71
N PHE A 313 3.74 -13.72 10.46
CA PHE A 313 3.95 -15.09 9.99
C PHE A 313 5.42 -15.50 10.04
N ILE A 314 6.33 -14.65 9.56
CA ILE A 314 7.77 -14.88 9.63
C ILE A 314 8.22 -14.99 11.08
N GLY A 315 7.73 -14.11 11.96
CA GLY A 315 8.01 -14.18 13.40
C GLY A 315 7.57 -15.52 14.01
N LYS A 316 6.37 -16.00 13.64
CA LYS A 316 5.85 -17.31 14.07
C LYS A 316 6.69 -18.49 13.57
N VAL A 317 7.25 -18.38 12.36
CA VAL A 317 8.17 -19.39 11.80
C VAL A 317 9.52 -19.39 12.52
N LEU A 318 10.12 -18.20 12.68
CA LEU A 318 11.48 -18.07 13.22
C LEU A 318 11.53 -18.19 14.76
N TYR A 319 10.49 -17.75 15.44
CA TYR A 319 10.44 -17.63 16.91
C TYR A 319 9.13 -18.19 17.49
N PRO A 320 8.77 -19.47 17.23
CA PRO A 320 7.48 -20.03 17.58
C PRO A 320 7.02 -19.77 19.01
N PRO A 321 7.88 -19.88 20.07
CA PRO A 321 7.45 -19.66 21.43
C PRO A 321 6.93 -18.25 21.75
N TYR A 322 7.32 -17.26 20.94
CA TYR A 322 6.96 -15.86 21.14
C TYR A 322 5.71 -15.44 20.33
N PHE A 323 5.17 -16.34 19.48
CA PHE A 323 4.02 -16.09 18.60
C PHE A 323 2.94 -17.17 18.72
N LEU A 324 2.87 -17.88 19.87
CA LEU A 324 1.89 -18.96 20.09
C LEU A 324 0.44 -18.48 20.06
N ASP A 325 0.21 -17.24 20.48
CA ASP A 325 -1.09 -16.56 20.49
C ASP A 325 -1.53 -16.06 19.13
N ILE A 326 -0.65 -16.08 18.11
CA ILE A 326 -0.96 -15.55 16.79
C ILE A 326 -1.60 -16.63 15.92
N ASP A 327 -2.84 -16.39 15.51
CA ASP A 327 -3.54 -17.10 14.45
C ASP A 327 -3.57 -16.23 13.19
N ILE A 328 -2.92 -16.67 12.12
CA ILE A 328 -2.69 -15.83 10.92
C ILE A 328 -3.98 -15.43 10.22
N PRO A 329 -4.97 -16.31 9.99
CA PRO A 329 -6.26 -15.91 9.43
C PRO A 329 -6.96 -14.82 10.24
N THR A 330 -7.05 -15.03 11.55
CA THR A 330 -7.67 -14.07 12.48
C THR A 330 -6.94 -12.72 12.46
N LEU A 331 -5.60 -12.73 12.57
CA LEU A 331 -4.80 -11.51 12.53
C LEU A 331 -4.97 -10.76 11.19
N PHE A 332 -5.02 -11.50 10.06
CA PHE A 332 -5.21 -10.89 8.74
C PHE A 332 -6.53 -10.12 8.70
N ASP A 333 -7.61 -10.75 9.16
CA ASP A 333 -8.93 -10.12 9.19
C ASP A 333 -8.99 -8.94 10.20
N GLU A 334 -8.34 -9.05 11.36
CA GLU A 334 -8.24 -7.94 12.32
C GLU A 334 -7.53 -6.73 11.71
N VAL A 335 -6.38 -6.93 11.06
CA VAL A 335 -5.63 -5.86 10.38
C VAL A 335 -6.46 -5.27 9.24
N SER A 336 -7.12 -6.11 8.44
CA SER A 336 -7.98 -5.66 7.33
C SER A 336 -9.16 -4.85 7.84
N VAL A 337 -9.86 -5.31 8.86
CA VAL A 337 -10.98 -4.56 9.47
C VAL A 337 -10.52 -3.22 10.03
N LYS A 338 -9.34 -3.19 10.68
CA LYS A 338 -8.76 -1.94 11.21
C LYS A 338 -8.38 -0.96 10.12
N LEU A 339 -7.81 -1.38 9.02
CA LEU A 339 -7.34 -0.51 7.95
C LEU A 339 -8.41 -0.26 6.89
N LEU A 340 -9.16 -1.28 6.47
CA LEU A 340 -10.06 -1.28 5.33
C LEU A 340 -11.55 -1.32 5.71
N GLY A 341 -11.88 -1.58 6.98
CA GLY A 341 -13.26 -1.69 7.46
C GLY A 341 -13.92 -3.05 7.20
N MET A 342 -13.25 -4.00 6.54
CA MET A 342 -13.79 -5.31 6.18
C MET A 342 -12.73 -6.41 6.30
N PRO A 343 -13.09 -7.65 6.64
CA PRO A 343 -12.18 -8.79 6.58
C PRO A 343 -11.83 -9.10 5.12
N SER A 344 -10.62 -9.61 4.87
CA SER A 344 -10.16 -9.90 3.50
C SER A 344 -9.30 -11.17 3.37
N TYR A 345 -9.09 -11.93 4.44
CA TYR A 345 -8.26 -13.14 4.40
C TYR A 345 -8.73 -14.14 3.33
N GLU A 346 -10.00 -14.54 3.38
CA GLU A 346 -10.57 -15.51 2.43
C GLU A 346 -10.48 -15.02 0.98
N MET A 347 -10.68 -13.72 0.75
CA MET A 347 -10.58 -13.14 -0.59
C MET A 347 -9.15 -13.29 -1.13
N VAL A 348 -8.14 -12.97 -0.31
CA VAL A 348 -6.73 -13.02 -0.70
C VAL A 348 -6.28 -14.47 -0.88
N ILE A 349 -6.58 -15.36 0.09
CA ILE A 349 -6.10 -16.72 0.06
C ILE A 349 -6.77 -17.55 -1.07
N SER A 350 -7.99 -17.18 -1.48
CA SER A 350 -8.63 -17.82 -2.64
C SER A 350 -7.86 -17.58 -3.95
N GLN A 351 -7.05 -16.52 -4.04
CA GLN A 351 -6.21 -16.24 -5.20
C GLN A 351 -4.79 -16.77 -5.06
N ILE A 352 -4.31 -16.96 -3.83
CA ILE A 352 -2.96 -17.43 -3.51
C ILE A 352 -3.05 -18.49 -2.41
N PRO A 353 -3.61 -19.67 -2.71
CA PRO A 353 -3.91 -20.69 -1.69
C PRO A 353 -2.67 -21.27 -1.01
N GLU A 354 -1.50 -21.14 -1.62
CA GLU A 354 -0.23 -21.59 -1.05
C GLU A 354 0.30 -20.64 0.04
N GLY A 355 -0.24 -19.43 0.16
CA GLY A 355 0.22 -18.44 1.13
C GLY A 355 0.10 -18.91 2.58
N TYR A 356 1.09 -18.54 3.40
CA TYR A 356 1.20 -18.89 4.82
C TYR A 356 1.29 -20.40 5.11
N THR A 357 1.86 -21.16 4.19
CA THR A 357 2.07 -22.59 4.36
C THR A 357 3.55 -22.96 4.44
N GLN A 358 3.82 -24.12 5.02
CA GLN A 358 5.13 -24.78 4.90
C GLN A 358 5.15 -25.55 3.57
N LEU A 359 6.20 -25.37 2.79
CA LEU A 359 6.36 -26.02 1.49
C LEU A 359 7.09 -27.36 1.66
N ASP A 360 6.39 -28.46 1.46
CA ASP A 360 7.05 -29.75 1.25
C ASP A 360 7.49 -29.86 -0.22
N ILE A 361 8.78 -29.64 -0.45
CA ILE A 361 9.35 -29.61 -1.79
C ILE A 361 9.20 -30.95 -2.52
N ASN A 362 9.18 -32.08 -1.78
CA ASN A 362 9.08 -33.42 -2.38
C ASN A 362 7.68 -33.69 -2.95
N THR A 363 6.64 -33.22 -2.27
CA THR A 363 5.27 -33.34 -2.77
C THR A 363 4.92 -32.24 -3.77
N TRP A 364 5.48 -31.04 -3.62
CA TRP A 364 5.18 -29.91 -4.48
C TRP A 364 5.80 -30.02 -5.89
N LEU A 365 6.94 -30.70 -6.05
CA LEU A 365 7.59 -30.91 -7.36
C LEU A 365 6.91 -32.02 -8.18
N ASN A 366 6.17 -32.92 -7.57
CA ASN A 366 5.43 -34.01 -8.21
C ASN A 366 4.01 -33.59 -8.61
#